data_d66db0d0546f3834d20a44c8f0b4ba9a
#
_entry.id   d66db0d0546f3834d20a44c8f0b4ba9a
#
_cell.length_a   1.000
_cell.length_b   1.000
_cell.length_c   1.000
_cell.angle_alpha   90.00
_cell.angle_beta   90.00
_cell.angle_gamma   90.00
#
_symmetry.space_group_name_H-M   'P 1'
#
loop_
_entity.id
_entity.type
_entity.pdbx_description
1 polymer ?
#
loop_
_entity_poly.entity_id
_entity_poly.type
_entity_poly.pdbx_seq_one_letter_code
_entity_poly.pdbx_strand_id
1 'polypeptide(L)'
;GTSKVVCLIVESNPEGLKVLGLGTHPSKGLKNGVVVDIESTVSAIQEATNKAELMSGIRVHQAYVGISGGSSNGLNSEGVVPIKDKKVKISDVEKVITAAKAQSIPDGYKLLHILAREYAIDQQSGIKEPLGMAGVRLEAKVHLVSCEKNAAENISSCMKACGISVQDYVLEQLASSYSVLSQDEKKLGVCLIDLGGGTSDVAIFMDDSISHTINIPVGGDHVTNDIARAIQTPTAQAEELKKKYGCASSSLTSEGEKISTPSINGRSDKVFSRQALADVIEHRYAEIFQMIRQRLEINDLSQYLPAGIVLTGGASKIEGISQLGLSLIHI
;
A
#
# COMPACT_ATOMS: atom_id res chain seq x y z
N GLY A 1 -2.11 2.88 9.61
CA GLY A 1 -0.88 2.19 9.24
C GLY A 1 -0.09 1.66 10.46
N THR A 2 0.83 0.72 10.23
CA THR A 2 1.55 0.01 11.32
C THR A 2 2.40 0.94 12.18
N SER A 3 3.08 1.93 11.60
CA SER A 3 3.98 2.82 12.36
C SER A 3 3.30 4.09 12.88
N LYS A 4 2.28 4.59 12.20
CA LYS A 4 1.53 5.79 12.57
C LYS A 4 0.10 5.75 12.07
N VAL A 5 -0.81 6.39 12.81
CA VAL A 5 -2.15 6.76 12.35
C VAL A 5 -2.10 8.18 11.82
N VAL A 6 -2.74 8.42 10.69
CA VAL A 6 -2.85 9.74 10.05
C VAL A 6 -4.33 10.04 9.83
N CYS A 7 -4.78 11.21 10.27
CA CYS A 7 -6.08 11.77 9.93
C CYS A 7 -5.86 13.01 9.04
N LEU A 8 -6.51 13.03 7.89
CA LEU A 8 -6.44 14.11 6.93
C LEU A 8 -7.84 14.65 6.67
N ILE A 9 -8.06 15.93 6.90
CA ILE A 9 -9.30 16.64 6.59
C ILE A 9 -9.06 17.50 5.36
N VAL A 10 -9.83 17.25 4.30
CA VAL A 10 -9.68 17.93 3.02
C VAL A 10 -10.99 18.53 2.55
N GLU A 11 -10.92 19.63 1.85
CA GLU A 11 -12.02 20.25 1.11
C GLU A 11 -11.79 20.00 -0.39
N SER A 12 -12.82 19.51 -1.07
CA SER A 12 -12.79 19.29 -2.51
C SER A 12 -13.36 20.53 -3.21
N ASN A 13 -12.55 21.17 -4.05
CA ASN A 13 -12.89 22.32 -4.85
C ASN A 13 -12.72 22.02 -6.34
N PRO A 14 -13.32 22.81 -7.27
CA PRO A 14 -13.04 22.68 -8.70
C PRO A 14 -11.55 22.81 -9.07
N GLU A 15 -10.78 23.51 -8.25
CA GLU A 15 -9.33 23.71 -8.43
C GLU A 15 -8.48 22.57 -7.84
N GLY A 16 -9.09 21.60 -7.15
CA GLY A 16 -8.42 20.45 -6.54
C GLY A 16 -8.74 20.25 -5.06
N LEU A 17 -7.85 19.55 -4.35
CA LEU A 17 -7.99 19.23 -2.94
C LEU A 17 -7.22 20.22 -2.08
N LYS A 18 -7.90 20.87 -1.12
CA LYS A 18 -7.29 21.75 -0.12
C LYS A 18 -7.22 21.04 1.23
N VAL A 19 -6.02 20.88 1.78
CA VAL A 19 -5.83 20.32 3.12
C VAL A 19 -6.21 21.35 4.16
N LEU A 20 -7.20 21.02 5.00
CA LEU A 20 -7.68 21.84 6.11
C LEU A 20 -7.09 21.42 7.45
N GLY A 21 -6.87 20.11 7.65
CA GLY A 21 -6.32 19.58 8.89
C GLY A 21 -5.52 18.31 8.68
N LEU A 22 -4.43 18.18 9.41
CA LEU A 22 -3.57 17.01 9.44
C LEU A 22 -3.24 16.66 10.89
N GLY A 23 -3.55 15.44 11.28
CA GLY A 23 -3.16 14.88 12.57
C GLY A 23 -2.41 13.58 12.40
N THR A 24 -1.35 13.41 13.18
CA THR A 24 -0.56 12.18 13.20
C THR A 24 -0.30 11.73 14.64
N HIS A 25 -0.33 10.43 14.85
CA HIS A 25 0.02 9.81 16.13
C HIS A 25 0.76 8.48 15.90
N PRO A 26 1.80 8.14 16.68
CA PRO A 26 2.42 6.82 16.60
C PRO A 26 1.40 5.70 16.80
N SER A 27 1.46 4.66 15.99
CA SER A 27 0.61 3.48 16.13
C SER A 27 1.29 2.44 17.03
N LYS A 28 0.56 1.92 18.03
CA LYS A 28 1.04 0.85 18.90
C LYS A 28 0.16 -0.39 18.83
N GLY A 29 -1.06 -0.25 18.36
CA GLY A 29 -2.07 -1.31 18.32
C GLY A 29 -2.16 -2.07 17.00
N LEU A 30 -1.32 -1.74 15.98
CA LEU A 30 -1.29 -2.42 14.71
C LEU A 30 0.03 -3.15 14.47
N LYS A 31 -0.06 -4.36 13.89
CA LYS A 31 1.08 -5.14 13.44
C LYS A 31 0.81 -5.64 12.02
N ASN A 32 1.73 -5.39 11.09
CA ASN A 32 1.60 -5.75 9.67
C ASN A 32 0.26 -5.31 9.06
N GLY A 33 -0.20 -4.10 9.42
CA GLY A 33 -1.47 -3.54 8.93
C GLY A 33 -2.74 -4.08 9.60
N VAL A 34 -2.63 -5.01 10.56
CA VAL A 34 -3.77 -5.63 11.26
C VAL A 34 -3.85 -5.14 12.70
N VAL A 35 -5.06 -4.88 13.20
CA VAL A 35 -5.30 -4.52 14.61
C VAL A 35 -5.02 -5.71 15.52
N VAL A 36 -4.07 -5.56 16.43
CA VAL A 36 -3.69 -6.57 17.43
C VAL A 36 -4.02 -6.11 18.86
N ASP A 37 -4.26 -4.81 19.06
CA ASP A 37 -4.68 -4.20 20.32
C ASP A 37 -5.69 -3.07 20.02
N ILE A 38 -6.93 -3.30 20.43
CA ILE A 38 -8.04 -2.38 20.14
C ILE A 38 -7.87 -1.08 20.93
N GLU A 39 -7.55 -1.13 22.21
CA GLU A 39 -7.46 0.07 23.07
C GLU A 39 -6.35 1.01 22.58
N SER A 40 -5.16 0.47 22.33
CA SER A 40 -4.05 1.25 21.78
C SER A 40 -4.37 1.83 20.39
N THR A 41 -5.11 1.10 19.56
CA THR A 41 -5.53 1.57 18.22
C THR A 41 -6.56 2.70 18.35
N VAL A 42 -7.57 2.55 19.20
CA VAL A 42 -8.58 3.59 19.48
C VAL A 42 -7.90 4.87 19.98
N SER A 43 -7.00 4.76 20.96
CA SER A 43 -6.23 5.91 21.48
C SER A 43 -5.46 6.62 20.36
N ALA A 44 -4.77 5.87 19.49
CA ALA A 44 -4.00 6.45 18.39
C ALA A 44 -4.89 7.14 17.34
N ILE A 45 -6.06 6.57 17.02
CA ILE A 45 -7.04 7.18 16.13
C ILE A 45 -7.56 8.49 16.72
N GLN A 46 -7.97 8.46 18.00
CA GLN A 46 -8.51 9.63 18.70
C GLN A 46 -7.50 10.78 18.74
N GLU A 47 -6.25 10.50 19.07
CA GLU A 47 -5.18 11.51 19.12
C GLU A 47 -4.88 12.10 17.73
N ALA A 48 -4.83 11.26 16.70
CA ALA A 48 -4.64 11.74 15.32
C ALA A 48 -5.82 12.59 14.86
N THR A 49 -7.05 12.16 15.16
CA THR A 49 -8.27 12.88 14.78
C THR A 49 -8.37 14.22 15.53
N ASN A 50 -8.15 14.24 16.84
CA ASN A 50 -8.17 15.48 17.64
C ASN A 50 -7.20 16.54 17.08
N LYS A 51 -6.00 16.13 16.66
CA LYS A 51 -5.02 17.07 16.05
C LYS A 51 -5.52 17.63 14.73
N ALA A 52 -6.12 16.81 13.86
CA ALA A 52 -6.67 17.25 12.59
C ALA A 52 -7.87 18.20 12.80
N GLU A 53 -8.75 17.87 13.74
CA GLU A 53 -9.92 18.70 14.12
C GLU A 53 -9.48 20.05 14.70
N LEU A 54 -8.48 20.08 15.58
CA LEU A 54 -7.93 21.32 16.14
C LEU A 54 -7.34 22.22 15.04
N MET A 55 -6.69 21.65 14.04
CA MET A 55 -6.12 22.41 12.93
C MET A 55 -7.19 22.96 11.98
N SER A 56 -8.23 22.15 11.69
CA SER A 56 -9.26 22.53 10.70
C SER A 56 -10.44 23.29 11.30
N GLY A 57 -10.72 23.12 12.60
CA GLY A 57 -11.94 23.56 13.24
C GLY A 57 -13.18 22.70 12.91
N ILE A 58 -13.00 21.57 12.22
CA ILE A 58 -14.08 20.70 11.72
C ILE A 58 -14.08 19.40 12.51
N ARG A 59 -15.25 18.99 13.00
CA ARG A 59 -15.46 17.70 13.65
C ARG A 59 -15.60 16.57 12.63
N VAL A 60 -14.92 15.44 12.87
CA VAL A 60 -14.95 14.24 12.01
C VAL A 60 -15.99 13.26 12.52
N HIS A 61 -17.07 13.06 11.76
CA HIS A 61 -18.12 12.07 12.06
C HIS A 61 -18.07 10.85 11.14
N GLN A 62 -17.41 11.00 9.98
CA GLN A 62 -17.33 9.96 8.97
C GLN A 62 -15.97 10.05 8.26
N ALA A 63 -15.41 8.91 7.88
CA ALA A 63 -14.13 8.87 7.18
C ALA A 63 -14.02 7.71 6.20
N TYR A 64 -13.23 7.90 5.15
CA TYR A 64 -12.64 6.81 4.36
C TYR A 64 -11.47 6.24 5.13
N VAL A 65 -11.31 4.92 5.11
CA VAL A 65 -10.28 4.23 5.90
C VAL A 65 -9.39 3.40 4.98
N GLY A 66 -8.07 3.62 5.06
CA GLY A 66 -7.09 2.82 4.35
C GLY A 66 -7.00 1.40 4.92
N ILE A 67 -6.97 0.41 4.03
CA ILE A 67 -6.62 -0.98 4.36
C ILE A 67 -5.34 -1.32 3.63
N SER A 68 -4.32 -1.78 4.39
CA SER A 68 -3.08 -2.26 3.80
C SER A 68 -3.26 -3.64 3.17
N GLY A 69 -2.36 -3.97 2.25
CA GLY A 69 -2.37 -5.25 1.56
C GLY A 69 -2.27 -6.48 2.46
N GLY A 70 -1.76 -6.36 3.71
CA GLY A 70 -1.52 -7.50 4.62
C GLY A 70 -2.74 -8.36 4.91
N SER A 71 -3.93 -7.77 4.84
CA SER A 71 -5.21 -8.48 4.99
C SER A 71 -6.01 -8.55 3.69
N SER A 72 -5.43 -8.15 2.56
CA SER A 72 -6.11 -8.12 1.25
C SER A 72 -5.62 -9.22 0.31
N ASN A 73 -6.49 -9.61 -0.61
CA ASN A 73 -6.19 -10.56 -1.68
C ASN A 73 -6.75 -10.01 -3.00
N GLY A 74 -5.93 -10.04 -4.05
CA GLY A 74 -6.29 -9.63 -5.41
C GLY A 74 -6.50 -10.83 -6.32
N LEU A 75 -7.58 -10.82 -7.09
CA LEU A 75 -7.95 -11.88 -8.03
C LEU A 75 -8.44 -11.26 -9.33
N ASN A 76 -7.94 -11.74 -10.46
CA ASN A 76 -8.47 -11.39 -11.77
C ASN A 76 -9.67 -12.28 -12.12
N SER A 77 -10.72 -11.66 -12.60
CA SER A 77 -11.96 -12.33 -12.99
C SER A 77 -12.53 -11.79 -14.27
N GLU A 78 -13.36 -12.60 -14.92
CA GLU A 78 -14.04 -12.23 -16.16
C GLU A 78 -15.54 -12.51 -16.03
N GLY A 79 -16.33 -11.58 -16.56
CA GLY A 79 -17.77 -11.72 -16.70
C GLY A 79 -18.18 -11.65 -18.16
N VAL A 80 -19.24 -12.36 -18.52
CA VAL A 80 -19.77 -12.39 -19.88
C VAL A 80 -21.29 -12.33 -19.83
N VAL A 81 -21.90 -11.41 -20.60
CA VAL A 81 -23.35 -11.31 -20.72
C VAL A 81 -23.80 -11.05 -22.18
N PRO A 82 -24.98 -11.48 -22.60
CA PRO A 82 -25.55 -11.13 -23.88
C PRO A 82 -26.09 -9.68 -23.86
N ILE A 83 -25.92 -8.97 -24.99
CA ILE A 83 -26.49 -7.63 -25.23
C ILE A 83 -27.83 -7.80 -25.93
N LYS A 84 -28.94 -7.54 -25.20
CA LYS A 84 -30.29 -7.81 -25.72
C LYS A 84 -30.72 -6.86 -26.84
N ASP A 85 -30.36 -5.56 -26.73
CA ASP A 85 -30.85 -4.51 -27.63
C ASP A 85 -29.84 -4.13 -28.71
N LYS A 86 -28.87 -5.00 -28.99
CA LYS A 86 -27.75 -4.78 -29.94
C LYS A 86 -26.90 -3.52 -29.66
N LYS A 87 -27.14 -2.83 -28.54
CA LYS A 87 -26.35 -1.71 -28.04
C LYS A 87 -26.18 -1.85 -26.55
N VAL A 88 -24.96 -1.66 -26.06
CA VAL A 88 -24.61 -1.74 -24.65
C VAL A 88 -25.31 -0.63 -23.87
N LYS A 89 -26.04 -1.01 -22.83
CA LYS A 89 -26.69 -0.12 -21.85
C LYS A 89 -25.97 -0.19 -20.51
N ILE A 90 -26.22 0.77 -19.63
CA ILE A 90 -25.71 0.78 -18.25
C ILE A 90 -26.05 -0.54 -17.54
N SER A 91 -27.30 -1.03 -17.72
CA SER A 91 -27.74 -2.30 -17.13
C SER A 91 -26.95 -3.51 -17.61
N ASP A 92 -26.36 -3.49 -18.80
CA ASP A 92 -25.56 -4.59 -19.31
C ASP A 92 -24.15 -4.53 -18.71
N VAL A 93 -23.61 -3.31 -18.51
CA VAL A 93 -22.35 -3.10 -17.78
C VAL A 93 -22.49 -3.57 -16.31
N GLU A 94 -23.59 -3.21 -15.63
CA GLU A 94 -23.85 -3.69 -14.27
C GLU A 94 -23.95 -5.21 -14.19
N LYS A 95 -24.63 -5.85 -15.15
CA LYS A 95 -24.75 -7.31 -15.23
C LYS A 95 -23.40 -8.00 -15.47
N VAL A 96 -22.59 -7.49 -16.42
CA VAL A 96 -21.29 -8.11 -16.72
C VAL A 96 -20.33 -7.99 -15.54
N ILE A 97 -20.35 -6.86 -14.82
CA ILE A 97 -19.60 -6.69 -13.57
C ILE A 97 -20.12 -7.65 -12.49
N THR A 98 -21.45 -7.81 -12.39
CA THR A 98 -22.05 -8.77 -11.45
C THR A 98 -21.69 -10.21 -11.80
N ALA A 99 -21.64 -10.57 -13.08
CA ALA A 99 -21.18 -11.88 -13.54
C ALA A 99 -19.69 -12.11 -13.19
N ALA A 100 -18.85 -11.10 -13.35
CA ALA A 100 -17.43 -11.16 -12.96
C ALA A 100 -17.26 -11.35 -11.43
N LYS A 101 -18.17 -10.80 -10.60
CA LYS A 101 -18.17 -11.00 -9.14
C LYS A 101 -18.57 -12.42 -8.71
N ALA A 102 -19.27 -13.17 -9.55
CA ALA A 102 -19.77 -14.50 -9.19
C ALA A 102 -18.65 -15.54 -8.98
N GLN A 103 -17.41 -15.20 -9.33
CA GLN A 103 -16.26 -15.98 -8.92
C GLN A 103 -16.13 -15.93 -7.40
N SER A 104 -16.06 -17.07 -6.76
CA SER A 104 -16.16 -17.19 -5.30
C SER A 104 -15.02 -16.46 -4.58
N ILE A 105 -15.38 -15.43 -3.82
CA ILE A 105 -14.49 -14.86 -2.82
C ILE A 105 -14.34 -15.91 -1.71
N PRO A 106 -13.11 -16.23 -1.25
CA PRO A 106 -12.90 -17.20 -0.20
C PRO A 106 -13.74 -16.91 1.06
N ASP A 107 -14.19 -17.94 1.74
CA ASP A 107 -14.85 -17.78 3.03
C ASP A 107 -13.98 -16.96 4.00
N GLY A 108 -14.62 -16.06 4.76
CA GLY A 108 -13.90 -15.17 5.66
C GLY A 108 -13.41 -13.86 5.02
N TYR A 109 -13.54 -13.69 3.68
CA TYR A 109 -13.21 -12.45 2.98
C TYR A 109 -14.47 -11.66 2.59
N LYS A 110 -14.32 -10.36 2.42
CA LYS A 110 -15.31 -9.47 1.82
C LYS A 110 -14.70 -8.68 0.66
N LEU A 111 -15.49 -8.39 -0.35
CA LEU A 111 -15.06 -7.57 -1.47
C LEU A 111 -14.86 -6.12 -1.02
N LEU A 112 -13.69 -5.54 -1.37
CA LEU A 112 -13.37 -4.14 -1.18
C LEU A 112 -13.58 -3.33 -2.46
N HIS A 113 -12.90 -3.78 -3.55
CA HIS A 113 -12.92 -3.07 -4.83
C HIS A 113 -13.19 -4.01 -5.98
N ILE A 114 -13.84 -3.46 -7.00
CA ILE A 114 -13.98 -4.08 -8.32
C ILE A 114 -13.43 -3.07 -9.31
N LEU A 115 -12.29 -3.38 -9.84
CA LEU A 115 -11.54 -2.48 -10.71
C LEU A 115 -11.65 -3.03 -12.14
N ALA A 116 -12.49 -2.38 -12.97
CA ALA A 116 -12.60 -2.75 -14.37
C ALA A 116 -11.27 -2.48 -15.07
N ARG A 117 -10.75 -3.48 -15.78
CA ARG A 117 -9.51 -3.38 -16.55
C ARG A 117 -9.79 -3.04 -18.00
N GLU A 118 -10.62 -3.84 -18.63
CA GLU A 118 -11.07 -3.65 -20.01
C GLU A 118 -12.41 -4.33 -20.24
N TYR A 119 -13.08 -3.90 -21.26
CA TYR A 119 -14.26 -4.58 -21.82
C TYR A 119 -13.93 -5.14 -23.21
N ALA A 120 -14.69 -6.17 -23.61
CA ALA A 120 -14.68 -6.63 -24.98
C ALA A 120 -16.13 -6.77 -25.48
N ILE A 121 -16.34 -6.44 -26.75
CA ILE A 121 -17.63 -6.60 -27.44
C ILE A 121 -17.40 -7.50 -28.64
N ASP A 122 -18.05 -8.67 -28.63
CA ASP A 122 -17.86 -9.74 -29.62
C ASP A 122 -16.38 -10.17 -29.71
N GLN A 123 -15.65 -9.71 -30.74
CA GLN A 123 -14.23 -10.02 -30.96
C GLN A 123 -13.32 -8.81 -30.70
N GLN A 124 -13.88 -7.64 -30.37
CA GLN A 124 -13.12 -6.42 -30.13
C GLN A 124 -12.80 -6.26 -28.64
N SER A 125 -11.55 -6.39 -28.28
CA SER A 125 -11.02 -6.17 -26.91
C SER A 125 -10.43 -4.76 -26.72
N GLY A 126 -9.97 -4.45 -25.49
CA GLY A 126 -9.31 -3.18 -25.17
C GLY A 126 -10.27 -1.98 -25.04
N ILE A 127 -11.56 -2.23 -24.91
CA ILE A 127 -12.56 -1.16 -24.78
C ILE A 127 -12.56 -0.66 -23.33
N LYS A 128 -12.45 0.66 -23.13
CA LYS A 128 -12.55 1.29 -21.79
C LYS A 128 -13.98 1.75 -21.48
N GLU A 129 -14.69 2.28 -22.45
CA GLU A 129 -16.06 2.79 -22.36
C GLU A 129 -16.98 2.05 -23.32
N PRO A 130 -17.66 0.98 -22.89
CA PRO A 130 -18.49 0.16 -23.78
C PRO A 130 -19.88 0.75 -24.04
N LEU A 131 -20.33 1.79 -23.28
CA LEU A 131 -21.68 2.33 -23.37
C LEU A 131 -22.03 2.82 -24.78
N GLY A 132 -23.21 2.39 -25.28
CA GLY A 132 -23.72 2.79 -26.60
C GLY A 132 -23.08 2.05 -27.78
N MET A 133 -22.04 1.26 -27.60
CA MET A 133 -21.43 0.46 -28.63
C MET A 133 -22.37 -0.67 -29.08
N ALA A 134 -22.31 -1.01 -30.37
CA ALA A 134 -23.11 -2.10 -30.95
C ALA A 134 -22.43 -3.44 -30.79
N GLY A 135 -23.20 -4.50 -30.51
CA GLY A 135 -22.73 -5.86 -30.39
C GLY A 135 -23.79 -6.79 -29.84
N VAL A 136 -23.44 -8.07 -29.67
CA VAL A 136 -24.32 -9.11 -29.14
C VAL A 136 -23.82 -9.73 -27.85
N ARG A 137 -22.53 -9.59 -27.55
CA ARG A 137 -21.87 -10.15 -26.37
C ARG A 137 -20.95 -9.11 -25.75
N LEU A 138 -21.15 -8.84 -24.45
CA LEU A 138 -20.29 -7.98 -23.65
C LEU A 138 -19.49 -8.83 -22.67
N GLU A 139 -18.20 -8.61 -22.63
CA GLU A 139 -17.28 -9.17 -21.66
C GLU A 139 -16.64 -8.06 -20.82
N ALA A 140 -16.34 -8.34 -19.56
CA ALA A 140 -15.57 -7.45 -18.70
C ALA A 140 -14.47 -8.24 -18.00
N LYS A 141 -13.22 -7.75 -18.09
CA LYS A 141 -12.12 -8.22 -17.26
C LYS A 141 -11.95 -7.28 -16.09
N VAL A 142 -11.96 -7.81 -14.90
CA VAL A 142 -11.90 -7.04 -13.66
C VAL A 142 -10.79 -7.55 -12.75
N HIS A 143 -10.23 -6.65 -11.95
CA HIS A 143 -9.42 -7.01 -10.78
C HIS A 143 -10.29 -6.85 -9.53
N LEU A 144 -10.52 -7.96 -8.84
CA LEU A 144 -11.28 -8.03 -7.59
C LEU A 144 -10.30 -7.91 -6.42
N VAL A 145 -10.50 -6.95 -5.55
CA VAL A 145 -9.75 -6.84 -4.30
C VAL A 145 -10.67 -7.18 -3.15
N SER A 146 -10.30 -8.16 -2.36
CA SER A 146 -11.01 -8.59 -1.15
C SER A 146 -10.13 -8.41 0.09
N CYS A 147 -10.73 -8.29 1.26
CA CYS A 147 -10.01 -8.29 2.53
C CYS A 147 -10.65 -9.25 3.53
N GLU A 148 -9.87 -9.65 4.53
CA GLU A 148 -10.37 -10.42 5.66
C GLU A 148 -11.48 -9.66 6.38
N LYS A 149 -12.64 -10.31 6.61
CA LYS A 149 -13.78 -9.70 7.30
C LYS A 149 -13.39 -9.19 8.70
N ASN A 150 -12.70 -10.03 9.46
CA ASN A 150 -12.30 -9.70 10.83
C ASN A 150 -11.37 -8.47 10.88
N ALA A 151 -10.44 -8.33 9.93
CA ALA A 151 -9.56 -7.17 9.85
C ALA A 151 -10.35 -5.87 9.65
N ALA A 152 -11.31 -5.88 8.72
CA ALA A 152 -12.16 -4.73 8.47
C ALA A 152 -13.13 -4.44 9.63
N GLU A 153 -13.68 -5.46 10.28
CA GLU A 153 -14.56 -5.34 11.44
C GLU A 153 -13.82 -4.76 12.66
N ASN A 154 -12.59 -5.20 12.93
CA ASN A 154 -11.76 -4.65 13.99
C ASN A 154 -11.47 -3.16 13.77
N ILE A 155 -11.11 -2.77 12.55
CA ILE A 155 -10.93 -1.35 12.20
C ILE A 155 -12.23 -0.57 12.38
N SER A 156 -13.37 -1.10 11.88
CA SER A 156 -14.69 -0.47 12.04
C SER A 156 -15.04 -0.28 13.52
N SER A 157 -14.76 -1.26 14.35
CA SER A 157 -15.01 -1.21 15.81
C SER A 157 -14.15 -0.13 16.47
N CYS A 158 -12.87 -0.01 16.11
CA CYS A 158 -12.00 1.04 16.60
C CYS A 158 -12.49 2.44 16.19
N MET A 159 -12.90 2.62 14.93
CA MET A 159 -13.44 3.88 14.43
C MET A 159 -14.74 4.25 15.14
N LYS A 160 -15.65 3.29 15.32
CA LYS A 160 -16.92 3.47 16.05
C LYS A 160 -16.69 3.86 17.51
N ALA A 161 -15.69 3.28 18.17
CA ALA A 161 -15.32 3.66 19.54
C ALA A 161 -14.83 5.12 19.64
N CYS A 162 -14.29 5.69 18.56
CA CYS A 162 -13.95 7.10 18.43
C CYS A 162 -15.14 7.99 18.01
N GLY A 163 -16.35 7.44 17.84
CA GLY A 163 -17.53 8.18 17.36
C GLY A 163 -17.50 8.48 15.85
N ILE A 164 -16.66 7.79 15.08
CA ILE A 164 -16.48 8.00 13.65
C ILE A 164 -17.04 6.79 12.88
N SER A 165 -17.93 7.03 11.91
CA SER A 165 -18.42 5.99 11.02
C SER A 165 -17.48 5.81 9.84
N VAL A 166 -17.26 4.56 9.43
CA VAL A 166 -16.51 4.25 8.20
C VAL A 166 -17.44 4.41 7.01
N GLN A 167 -17.12 5.34 6.13
CA GLN A 167 -17.88 5.56 4.89
C GLN A 167 -17.58 4.47 3.88
N ASP A 168 -16.29 4.22 3.65
CA ASP A 168 -15.83 3.14 2.82
C ASP A 168 -14.37 2.82 3.14
N TYR A 169 -13.90 1.67 2.63
CA TYR A 169 -12.51 1.23 2.75
C TYR A 169 -11.78 1.40 1.44
N VAL A 170 -10.54 1.87 1.51
CA VAL A 170 -9.70 2.08 0.33
C VAL A 170 -8.41 1.29 0.47
N LEU A 171 -8.05 0.53 -0.56
CA LEU A 171 -6.76 -0.14 -0.62
C LEU A 171 -5.62 0.89 -0.68
N GLU A 172 -4.65 0.81 0.26
CA GLU A 172 -3.61 1.85 0.43
C GLU A 172 -2.77 2.05 -0.85
N GLN A 173 -2.33 0.98 -1.52
CA GLN A 173 -1.56 1.11 -2.75
C GLN A 173 -2.38 1.69 -3.92
N LEU A 174 -3.69 1.49 -3.96
CA LEU A 174 -4.56 2.16 -4.91
C LEU A 174 -4.60 3.67 -4.62
N ALA A 175 -4.77 4.05 -3.36
CA ALA A 175 -4.76 5.46 -2.95
C ALA A 175 -3.40 6.12 -3.25
N SER A 176 -2.28 5.47 -2.91
CA SER A 176 -0.92 5.96 -3.19
C SER A 176 -0.70 6.20 -4.67
N SER A 177 -1.25 5.33 -5.55
CA SER A 177 -1.09 5.44 -7.00
C SER A 177 -1.63 6.75 -7.60
N TYR A 178 -2.67 7.32 -6.98
CA TYR A 178 -3.24 8.59 -7.45
C TYR A 178 -2.34 9.80 -7.18
N SER A 179 -1.45 9.70 -6.19
CA SER A 179 -0.55 10.80 -5.83
C SER A 179 0.86 10.67 -6.39
N VAL A 180 1.30 9.46 -6.76
CA VAL A 180 2.71 9.23 -7.14
C VAL A 180 2.91 8.73 -8.56
N LEU A 181 1.87 8.25 -9.24
CA LEU A 181 1.96 7.77 -10.62
C LEU A 181 1.31 8.73 -11.60
N SER A 182 2.00 9.00 -12.70
CA SER A 182 1.42 9.67 -13.87
C SER A 182 0.50 8.73 -14.66
N GLN A 183 -0.35 9.31 -15.50
CA GLN A 183 -1.19 8.53 -16.42
C GLN A 183 -0.37 7.75 -17.45
N ASP A 184 0.73 8.33 -17.94
CA ASP A 184 1.61 7.67 -18.91
C ASP A 184 2.27 6.43 -18.30
N GLU A 185 2.74 6.48 -17.05
CA GLU A 185 3.28 5.32 -16.33
C GLU A 185 2.23 4.22 -16.17
N LYS A 186 0.99 4.58 -15.75
CA LYS A 186 -0.10 3.61 -15.62
C LYS A 186 -0.48 2.97 -16.95
N LYS A 187 -0.42 3.73 -18.04
CA LYS A 187 -0.72 3.25 -19.38
C LYS A 187 0.36 2.34 -19.94
N LEU A 188 1.62 2.73 -19.78
CA LEU A 188 2.77 1.98 -20.27
C LEU A 188 3.00 0.67 -19.51
N GLY A 189 2.69 0.65 -18.24
CA GLY A 189 2.94 -0.46 -17.35
C GLY A 189 4.01 -0.13 -16.31
N VAL A 190 3.60 -0.09 -15.02
CA VAL A 190 4.45 0.31 -13.89
C VAL A 190 4.15 -0.55 -12.66
N CYS A 191 5.19 -0.84 -11.91
CA CYS A 191 5.11 -1.47 -10.61
C CYS A 191 5.24 -0.41 -9.50
N LEU A 192 4.17 -0.17 -8.75
CA LEU A 192 4.19 0.65 -7.55
C LEU A 192 4.50 -0.21 -6.34
N ILE A 193 5.51 0.17 -5.56
CA ILE A 193 5.89 -0.50 -4.32
C ILE A 193 5.76 0.50 -3.17
N ASP A 194 4.78 0.29 -2.29
CA ASP A 194 4.59 1.06 -1.07
C ASP A 194 5.32 0.37 0.09
N LEU A 195 6.47 0.92 0.47
CA LEU A 195 7.31 0.42 1.55
C LEU A 195 6.86 1.03 2.87
N GLY A 196 5.93 0.36 3.54
CA GLY A 196 5.40 0.74 4.85
C GLY A 196 6.31 0.34 6.02
N GLY A 197 5.79 0.50 7.24
CA GLY A 197 6.47 0.04 8.46
C GLY A 197 6.41 -1.48 8.60
N GLY A 198 5.22 -2.06 8.54
CA GLY A 198 5.00 -3.50 8.75
C GLY A 198 4.88 -4.32 7.48
N THR A 199 4.53 -3.70 6.35
CA THR A 199 4.25 -4.35 5.07
C THR A 199 4.96 -3.64 3.93
N SER A 200 5.15 -4.36 2.82
CA SER A 200 5.50 -3.81 1.52
C SER A 200 4.41 -4.23 0.54
N ASP A 201 3.65 -3.26 0.06
CA ASP A 201 2.46 -3.46 -0.74
C ASP A 201 2.73 -3.10 -2.19
N VAL A 202 2.50 -4.03 -3.11
CA VAL A 202 2.81 -3.88 -4.53
C VAL A 202 1.51 -3.81 -5.33
N ALA A 203 1.43 -2.85 -6.23
CA ALA A 203 0.36 -2.75 -7.22
C ALA A 203 0.95 -2.60 -8.61
N ILE A 204 0.45 -3.38 -9.56
CA ILE A 204 0.90 -3.36 -10.95
C ILE A 204 -0.20 -2.74 -11.79
N PHE A 205 0.17 -1.71 -12.53
CA PHE A 205 -0.70 -1.00 -13.45
C PHE A 205 -0.31 -1.32 -14.88
N MET A 206 -1.31 -1.52 -15.73
CA MET A 206 -1.20 -1.74 -17.18
C MET A 206 -2.44 -1.18 -17.84
N ASP A 207 -2.29 -0.53 -18.96
CA ASP A 207 -3.41 0.04 -19.74
C ASP A 207 -4.35 0.90 -18.85
N ASP A 208 -3.80 1.80 -18.04
CA ASP A 208 -4.52 2.68 -17.10
C ASP A 208 -5.30 1.96 -15.99
N SER A 209 -5.08 0.66 -15.80
CA SER A 209 -5.84 -0.14 -14.83
C SER A 209 -4.92 -0.93 -13.92
N ILE A 210 -5.37 -1.16 -12.70
CA ILE A 210 -4.66 -2.07 -11.79
C ILE A 210 -4.84 -3.52 -12.29
N SER A 211 -3.74 -4.19 -12.49
CA SER A 211 -3.68 -5.54 -13.03
C SER A 211 -3.47 -6.60 -11.96
N HIS A 212 -2.57 -6.31 -11.01
CA HIS A 212 -2.24 -7.22 -9.91
C HIS A 212 -1.97 -6.45 -8.63
N THR A 213 -2.27 -7.08 -7.50
CA THR A 213 -1.88 -6.63 -6.17
C THR A 213 -1.15 -7.76 -5.44
N ILE A 214 -0.03 -7.43 -4.80
CA ILE A 214 0.80 -8.36 -4.05
C ILE A 214 1.07 -7.74 -2.69
N ASN A 215 1.05 -8.53 -1.64
CA ASN A 215 1.45 -8.10 -0.31
C ASN A 215 2.64 -8.93 0.18
N ILE A 216 3.58 -8.24 0.82
CA ILE A 216 4.71 -8.83 1.51
C ILE A 216 4.66 -8.35 2.97
N PRO A 217 4.53 -9.27 3.95
CA PRO A 217 4.37 -8.89 5.37
C PRO A 217 5.71 -8.52 6.03
N VAL A 218 6.56 -7.79 5.29
CA VAL A 218 7.86 -7.28 5.74
C VAL A 218 7.96 -5.80 5.33
N GLY A 219 8.50 -4.97 6.21
CA GLY A 219 8.67 -3.53 5.96
C GLY A 219 9.73 -2.91 6.86
N GLY A 220 9.70 -1.59 7.01
CA GLY A 220 10.71 -0.81 7.72
C GLY A 220 10.91 -1.15 9.19
N ASP A 221 9.90 -1.69 9.88
CA ASP A 221 10.02 -2.11 11.28
C ASP A 221 10.89 -3.36 11.44
N HIS A 222 10.94 -4.20 10.40
CA HIS A 222 11.85 -5.35 10.36
C HIS A 222 13.31 -4.88 10.26
N VAL A 223 13.58 -3.86 9.46
CA VAL A 223 14.90 -3.20 9.41
C VAL A 223 15.28 -2.65 10.79
N THR A 224 14.35 -1.95 11.45
CA THR A 224 14.58 -1.42 12.80
C THR A 224 14.90 -2.53 13.81
N ASN A 225 14.18 -3.65 13.75
CA ASN A 225 14.42 -4.79 14.62
C ASN A 225 15.77 -5.46 14.36
N ASP A 226 16.19 -5.54 13.10
CA ASP A 226 17.53 -6.08 12.76
C ASP A 226 18.64 -5.18 13.28
N ILE A 227 18.49 -3.85 13.15
CA ILE A 227 19.42 -2.88 13.73
C ILE A 227 19.47 -3.05 15.25
N ALA A 228 18.30 -3.12 15.92
CA ALA A 228 18.22 -3.28 17.36
C ALA A 228 18.95 -4.53 17.85
N ARG A 229 18.82 -5.63 17.13
CA ARG A 229 19.49 -6.91 17.43
C ARG A 229 21.00 -6.86 17.14
N ALA A 230 21.39 -6.38 15.97
CA ALA A 230 22.78 -6.34 15.55
C ALA A 230 23.63 -5.43 16.47
N ILE A 231 23.10 -4.25 16.80
CA ILE A 231 23.79 -3.26 17.63
C ILE A 231 23.50 -3.46 19.12
N GLN A 232 22.48 -4.25 19.47
CA GLN A 232 22.00 -4.46 20.84
C GLN A 232 21.60 -3.13 21.53
N THR A 233 20.78 -2.36 20.85
CA THR A 233 20.23 -1.06 21.30
C THR A 233 18.70 -1.16 21.45
N PRO A 234 18.04 -0.30 22.25
CA PRO A 234 16.59 -0.24 22.28
C PRO A 234 15.98 0.03 20.90
N THR A 235 14.81 -0.57 20.61
CA THR A 235 14.14 -0.43 19.29
C THR A 235 13.88 1.03 18.92
N ALA A 236 13.55 1.89 19.90
CA ALA A 236 13.35 3.32 19.65
C ALA A 236 14.65 4.00 19.17
N GLN A 237 15.80 3.64 19.74
CA GLN A 237 17.11 4.14 19.32
C GLN A 237 17.50 3.57 17.95
N ALA A 238 17.20 2.31 17.69
CA ALA A 238 17.43 1.69 16.37
C ALA A 238 16.64 2.42 15.27
N GLU A 239 15.39 2.82 15.54
CA GLU A 239 14.58 3.60 14.62
C GLU A 239 15.17 5.00 14.36
N GLU A 240 15.66 5.68 15.40
CA GLU A 240 16.35 6.95 15.25
C GLU A 240 17.65 6.82 14.43
N LEU A 241 18.44 5.77 14.69
CA LEU A 241 19.65 5.47 13.92
C LEU A 241 19.33 5.22 12.45
N LYS A 242 18.27 4.42 12.17
CA LYS A 242 17.81 4.16 10.81
C LYS A 242 17.42 5.44 10.08
N LYS A 243 16.65 6.32 10.72
CA LYS A 243 16.19 7.58 10.11
C LYS A 243 17.34 8.58 9.88
N LYS A 244 18.29 8.65 10.80
CA LYS A 244 19.34 9.68 10.77
C LYS A 244 20.57 9.28 9.95
N TYR A 245 20.97 8.01 10.03
CA TYR A 245 22.22 7.52 9.47
C TYR A 245 22.04 6.35 8.50
N GLY A 246 20.80 5.85 8.34
CA GLY A 246 20.54 4.68 7.52
C GLY A 246 20.87 4.91 6.06
N CYS A 247 21.45 3.86 5.46
CA CYS A 247 21.68 3.76 4.02
C CYS A 247 21.39 2.33 3.59
N ALA A 248 20.70 2.16 2.48
CA ALA A 248 20.35 0.84 1.92
C ALA A 248 21.44 0.28 1.00
N SER A 249 22.59 0.94 0.92
CA SER A 249 23.77 0.46 0.18
C SER A 249 25.04 0.81 0.96
N SER A 250 25.74 -0.22 1.42
CA SER A 250 26.98 -0.07 2.21
C SER A 250 28.10 0.59 1.40
N SER A 251 28.08 0.44 0.08
CA SER A 251 29.04 1.06 -0.84
C SER A 251 28.94 2.59 -0.90
N LEU A 252 27.82 3.19 -0.48
CA LEU A 252 27.63 4.64 -0.38
C LEU A 252 28.08 5.23 0.95
N THR A 253 28.59 4.39 1.86
CA THR A 253 29.01 4.79 3.21
C THR A 253 30.50 4.51 3.44
N SER A 254 31.08 5.10 4.49
CA SER A 254 32.49 4.97 4.82
C SER A 254 32.68 4.39 6.22
N GLU A 255 33.70 3.52 6.39
CA GLU A 255 34.15 3.00 7.69
C GLU A 255 34.61 4.13 8.64
N GLY A 256 35.08 5.26 8.07
CA GLY A 256 35.54 6.42 8.83
C GLY A 256 34.44 7.18 9.55
N GLU A 257 33.18 7.06 9.10
CA GLU A 257 32.01 7.67 9.73
C GLU A 257 31.60 6.86 10.96
N LYS A 258 31.92 7.37 12.17
CA LYS A 258 31.59 6.70 13.42
C LYS A 258 30.27 7.22 14.01
N ILE A 259 29.41 6.33 14.46
CA ILE A 259 28.15 6.56 15.12
C ILE A 259 28.24 6.05 16.54
N SER A 260 27.76 6.84 17.51
CA SER A 260 27.62 6.43 18.91
C SER A 260 26.15 6.27 19.26
N THR A 261 25.81 5.25 20.03
CA THR A 261 24.45 4.99 20.52
C THR A 261 24.47 4.43 21.92
N PRO A 262 23.49 4.77 22.77
CA PRO A 262 23.31 4.17 24.07
C PRO A 262 23.13 2.65 23.96
N SER A 263 23.80 1.93 24.86
CA SER A 263 23.65 0.47 24.97
C SER A 263 22.45 0.11 25.88
N ILE A 264 21.93 -1.11 25.71
CA ILE A 264 20.93 -1.68 26.63
C ILE A 264 21.59 -1.89 28.00
N ASN A 265 20.82 -1.64 29.10
CA ASN A 265 21.22 -1.89 30.48
C ASN A 265 22.34 -1.02 31.06
N GLY A 266 22.46 0.24 30.64
CA GLY A 266 23.43 1.17 31.26
C GLY A 266 24.89 0.84 31.04
N ARG A 267 25.20 0.00 30.06
CA ARG A 267 26.59 -0.22 29.59
C ARG A 267 27.07 1.03 28.84
N SER A 268 28.39 1.16 28.69
CA SER A 268 28.99 2.24 27.91
C SER A 268 28.42 2.33 26.49
N ASP A 269 28.32 3.55 25.97
CA ASP A 269 27.89 3.80 24.61
C ASP A 269 28.69 2.94 23.61
N LYS A 270 27.97 2.40 22.63
CA LYS A 270 28.58 1.65 21.54
C LYS A 270 28.96 2.58 20.40
N VAL A 271 30.17 2.40 19.92
CA VAL A 271 30.69 3.10 18.73
C VAL A 271 30.88 2.09 17.61
N PHE A 272 30.31 2.37 16.44
CA PHE A 272 30.41 1.54 15.23
C PHE A 272 30.44 2.43 13.99
N SER A 273 30.82 1.87 12.82
CA SER A 273 30.86 2.62 11.57
C SER A 273 29.46 2.75 10.95
N ARG A 274 29.21 3.84 10.21
CA ARG A 274 27.98 3.98 9.40
C ARG A 274 27.87 2.85 8.39
N GLN A 275 28.97 2.38 7.85
CA GLN A 275 29.01 1.24 6.94
C GLN A 275 28.46 -0.05 7.57
N ALA A 276 28.84 -0.36 8.83
CA ALA A 276 28.29 -1.52 9.54
C ALA A 276 26.77 -1.40 9.77
N LEU A 277 26.24 -0.19 9.97
CA LEU A 277 24.80 0.04 10.03
C LEU A 277 24.16 -0.18 8.65
N ALA A 278 24.79 0.33 7.59
CA ALA A 278 24.30 0.18 6.22
C ALA A 278 24.28 -1.28 5.78
N ASP A 279 25.29 -2.09 6.14
CA ASP A 279 25.30 -3.52 5.86
C ASP A 279 24.07 -4.26 6.40
N VAL A 280 23.69 -3.97 7.66
CA VAL A 280 22.50 -4.58 8.27
C VAL A 280 21.23 -4.16 7.52
N ILE A 281 21.14 -2.89 7.15
CA ILE A 281 19.99 -2.30 6.47
C ILE A 281 19.87 -2.86 5.04
N GLU A 282 20.97 -2.89 4.30
CA GLU A 282 21.04 -3.40 2.92
C GLU A 282 20.55 -4.83 2.83
N HIS A 283 20.97 -5.71 3.74
CA HIS A 283 20.55 -7.12 3.74
C HIS A 283 19.03 -7.27 3.85
N ARG A 284 18.37 -6.49 4.72
CA ARG A 284 16.92 -6.57 4.87
C ARG A 284 16.17 -6.01 3.66
N TYR A 285 16.60 -4.90 3.10
CA TYR A 285 15.97 -4.38 1.89
C TYR A 285 16.23 -5.27 0.68
N ALA A 286 17.41 -5.88 0.57
CA ALA A 286 17.70 -6.87 -0.46
C ALA A 286 16.73 -8.07 -0.38
N GLU A 287 16.46 -8.57 0.83
CA GLU A 287 15.47 -9.63 1.03
C GLU A 287 14.07 -9.19 0.58
N ILE A 288 13.61 -7.98 0.96
CA ILE A 288 12.33 -7.45 0.52
C ILE A 288 12.23 -7.40 -1.02
N PHE A 289 13.25 -6.85 -1.68
CA PHE A 289 13.27 -6.77 -3.14
C PHE A 289 13.33 -8.13 -3.82
N GLN A 290 14.07 -9.10 -3.24
CA GLN A 290 14.08 -10.48 -3.74
C GLN A 290 12.71 -11.15 -3.63
N MET A 291 11.99 -10.94 -2.52
CA MET A 291 10.62 -11.43 -2.35
C MET A 291 9.68 -10.82 -3.40
N ILE A 292 9.81 -9.51 -3.66
CA ILE A 292 9.02 -8.82 -4.70
C ILE A 292 9.34 -9.42 -6.07
N ARG A 293 10.61 -9.52 -6.42
CA ARG A 293 11.08 -10.11 -7.68
C ARG A 293 10.51 -11.50 -7.89
N GLN A 294 10.60 -12.38 -6.90
CA GLN A 294 10.02 -13.72 -6.97
C GLN A 294 8.53 -13.69 -7.29
N ARG A 295 7.77 -12.77 -6.68
CA ARG A 295 6.33 -12.63 -6.95
C ARG A 295 6.04 -12.13 -8.36
N LEU A 296 6.87 -11.23 -8.89
CA LEU A 296 6.76 -10.74 -10.27
C LEU A 296 7.08 -11.87 -11.27
N GLU A 297 8.11 -12.68 -11.01
CA GLU A 297 8.52 -13.80 -11.87
C GLU A 297 7.46 -14.92 -11.88
N ILE A 298 6.94 -15.33 -10.73
CA ILE A 298 5.90 -16.38 -10.62
C ILE A 298 4.63 -16.01 -11.39
N ASN A 299 4.31 -14.73 -11.49
CA ASN A 299 3.12 -14.25 -12.19
C ASN A 299 3.42 -13.74 -13.61
N ASP A 300 4.64 -13.91 -14.11
CA ASP A 300 5.07 -13.50 -15.46
C ASP A 300 4.88 -12.00 -15.72
N LEU A 301 5.05 -11.16 -14.68
CA LEU A 301 4.70 -9.75 -14.70
C LEU A 301 5.83 -8.83 -15.14
N SER A 302 7.09 -9.27 -15.04
CA SER A 302 8.27 -8.43 -15.32
C SER A 302 8.29 -7.85 -16.74
N GLN A 303 7.79 -8.59 -17.73
CA GLN A 303 7.71 -8.15 -19.12
C GLN A 303 6.71 -7.01 -19.38
N TYR A 304 5.81 -6.73 -18.45
CA TYR A 304 4.74 -5.74 -18.59
C TYR A 304 5.02 -4.42 -17.86
N LEU A 305 6.27 -4.15 -17.49
CA LEU A 305 6.68 -3.01 -16.68
C LEU A 305 7.68 -2.08 -17.40
N PRO A 306 7.42 -1.63 -18.63
CA PRO A 306 8.36 -0.78 -19.37
C PRO A 306 8.57 0.60 -18.72
N ALA A 307 7.63 1.10 -17.89
CA ALA A 307 7.84 2.30 -17.08
C ALA A 307 8.60 2.03 -15.77
N GLY A 308 8.99 0.76 -15.51
CA GLY A 308 9.82 0.39 -14.38
C GLY A 308 9.07 0.34 -13.05
N ILE A 309 9.78 0.75 -11.98
CA ILE A 309 9.31 0.66 -10.59
C ILE A 309 9.28 2.04 -9.97
N VAL A 310 8.18 2.35 -9.28
CA VAL A 310 8.03 3.54 -8.44
C VAL A 310 7.98 3.12 -6.98
N LEU A 311 8.87 3.67 -6.17
CA LEU A 311 8.92 3.44 -4.73
C LEU A 311 8.19 4.56 -3.99
N THR A 312 7.32 4.20 -3.06
CA THR A 312 6.63 5.12 -2.15
C THR A 312 6.61 4.57 -0.72
N GLY A 313 5.95 5.28 0.20
CA GLY A 313 5.90 4.89 1.60
C GLY A 313 7.03 5.47 2.44
N GLY A 314 6.91 5.34 3.75
CA GLY A 314 7.86 5.94 4.70
C GLY A 314 9.25 5.31 4.65
N ALA A 315 9.32 4.01 4.40
CA ALA A 315 10.58 3.25 4.38
C ALA A 315 11.34 3.40 3.05
N SER A 316 10.70 3.93 2.00
CA SER A 316 11.36 4.25 0.71
C SER A 316 12.25 5.49 0.76
N LYS A 317 12.22 6.26 1.86
CA LYS A 317 13.00 7.50 2.00
C LYS A 317 14.46 7.28 2.42
N ILE A 318 14.86 6.05 2.65
CA ILE A 318 16.23 5.73 3.05
C ILE A 318 17.18 5.96 1.88
N GLU A 319 18.34 6.51 2.17
CA GLU A 319 19.41 6.73 1.19
C GLU A 319 19.82 5.42 0.51
N GLY A 320 20.08 5.44 -0.79
CA GLY A 320 20.57 4.28 -1.55
C GLY A 320 19.52 3.25 -1.95
N ILE A 321 18.27 3.37 -1.52
CA ILE A 321 17.24 2.35 -1.79
C ILE A 321 16.92 2.19 -3.28
N SER A 322 16.93 3.27 -4.04
CA SER A 322 16.67 3.22 -5.49
C SER A 322 17.76 2.48 -6.22
N GLN A 323 19.04 2.71 -5.85
CA GLN A 323 20.18 2.00 -6.42
C GLN A 323 20.12 0.50 -6.11
N LEU A 324 19.81 0.16 -4.86
CA LEU A 324 19.63 -1.24 -4.44
C LEU A 324 18.49 -1.91 -5.20
N GLY A 325 17.33 -1.24 -5.31
CA GLY A 325 16.18 -1.75 -6.06
C GLY A 325 16.50 -1.99 -7.52
N LEU A 326 17.16 -1.05 -8.20
CA LEU A 326 17.61 -1.20 -9.59
C LEU A 326 18.58 -2.37 -9.78
N SER A 327 19.44 -2.66 -8.80
CA SER A 327 20.41 -3.76 -8.90
C SER A 327 19.77 -5.15 -8.73
N LEU A 328 18.63 -5.24 -8.03
CA LEU A 328 18.01 -6.51 -7.64
C LEU A 328 16.78 -6.86 -8.45
N ILE A 329 15.99 -5.86 -8.85
CA ILE A 329 14.81 -6.05 -9.69
C ILE A 329 15.17 -5.55 -11.08
N HIS A 330 15.84 -6.39 -11.87
CA HIS A 330 16.06 -6.10 -13.29
C HIS A 330 14.74 -6.18 -14.05
N ILE A 331 14.25 -5.04 -14.46
CA ILE A 331 13.12 -4.91 -15.39
C ILE A 331 13.61 -4.22 -16.64
#